data_6f31b7edbf8c0ef2e006fc2815185f11
#
_entry.id   6f31b7edbf8c0ef2e006fc2815185f11
#
_cell.length_a   1.000
_cell.length_b   1.000
_cell.length_c   1.000
_cell.angle_alpha   90.00
_cell.angle_beta   90.00
_cell.angle_gamma   90.00
#
_symmetry.space_group_name_H-M   'P 1'
#
loop_
_entity.id
_entity.type
_entity.pdbx_description
1 polymer ?
#
loop_
_entity_poly.entity_id
_entity_poly.type
_entity_poly.pdbx_seq_one_letter_code
_entity_poly.pdbx_strand_id
1 'polypeptide(L)'
;MHPNEDEFIYVQANGDFINWASANIGTLDVKIEDFNSWVLQIQGPTSLNVLSKIADINLEEFTYYSCSKVKILNKDFYISRSGWTGEKGFELYSDGDNFSGEELWDYLLEAGKEEKLIASDIASMNIRRIEAGILDYGTDFDQKFDPFDLGLQKFINFDKKDFIGKEALVKKEKGPIKIKGIKCPSVKPVVDDELQSLDGKVIGSVTAGAWSPFLETGIAIVQLNCHSENVSEA
;
A
#
# COMPACT_ATOMS: atom_id res chain seq x y z
N MET A 1 2.55 -9.54 -6.54
CA MET A 1 1.62 -10.68 -6.73
C MET A 1 2.36 -11.85 -7.35
N HIS A 2 1.92 -13.06 -7.13
CA HIS A 2 2.53 -14.30 -7.63
C HIS A 2 1.41 -15.21 -8.19
N PRO A 3 0.95 -14.93 -9.42
CA PRO A 3 -0.19 -15.64 -10.00
C PRO A 3 0.05 -17.14 -10.25
N ASN A 4 1.29 -17.53 -10.55
CA ASN A 4 1.73 -18.90 -10.77
C ASN A 4 3.23 -19.03 -10.46
N GLU A 5 3.80 -20.24 -10.59
CA GLU A 5 5.19 -20.53 -10.18
C GLU A 5 6.24 -19.72 -10.94
N ASP A 6 5.95 -19.33 -12.18
CA ASP A 6 6.91 -18.68 -13.07
C ASP A 6 6.61 -17.19 -13.33
N GLU A 7 5.55 -16.65 -12.71
CA GLU A 7 5.08 -15.28 -12.96
C GLU A 7 5.01 -14.45 -11.69
N PHE A 8 5.67 -13.30 -11.73
CA PHE A 8 5.65 -12.32 -10.65
C PHE A 8 5.19 -10.97 -11.18
N ILE A 9 4.16 -10.41 -10.59
CA ILE A 9 3.69 -9.06 -10.89
C ILE A 9 4.11 -8.14 -9.74
N TYR A 10 4.98 -7.19 -10.04
CA TYR A 10 5.39 -6.15 -9.12
C TYR A 10 4.52 -4.92 -9.32
N VAL A 11 3.87 -4.46 -8.26
CA VAL A 11 3.05 -3.25 -8.27
C VAL A 11 3.86 -2.12 -7.66
N GLN A 12 3.98 -1.03 -8.40
CA GLN A 12 4.80 0.10 -8.02
C GLN A 12 4.00 1.40 -8.16
N ALA A 13 3.96 2.19 -7.10
CA ALA A 13 3.39 3.53 -7.14
C ALA A 13 4.43 4.56 -7.64
N ASN A 14 5.66 4.46 -7.16
CA ASN A 14 6.76 5.37 -7.47
C ASN A 14 8.08 4.61 -7.59
N GLY A 15 9.04 5.20 -8.32
CA GLY A 15 10.38 4.63 -8.51
C GLY A 15 10.59 4.04 -9.90
N ASP A 16 11.69 3.33 -10.10
CA ASP A 16 12.09 2.72 -11.36
C ASP A 16 12.57 1.27 -11.15
N PHE A 17 11.62 0.42 -10.77
CA PHE A 17 11.93 -0.98 -10.48
C PHE A 17 12.30 -1.76 -11.75
N ILE A 18 11.77 -1.40 -12.92
CA ILE A 18 12.08 -2.10 -14.18
C ILE A 18 13.57 -2.03 -14.49
N ASN A 19 14.16 -0.83 -14.44
CA ASN A 19 15.59 -0.66 -14.70
C ASN A 19 16.44 -1.30 -13.59
N TRP A 20 16.03 -1.16 -12.32
CA TRP A 20 16.73 -1.80 -11.22
C TRP A 20 16.72 -3.33 -11.35
N ALA A 21 15.57 -3.94 -11.60
CA ALA A 21 15.44 -5.37 -11.78
C ALA A 21 16.27 -5.84 -12.99
N SER A 22 16.15 -5.16 -14.14
CA SER A 22 16.91 -5.49 -15.35
C SER A 22 18.43 -5.45 -15.13
N ALA A 23 18.91 -4.51 -14.31
CA ALA A 23 20.34 -4.43 -13.98
C ALA A 23 20.80 -5.55 -13.03
N ASN A 24 19.89 -6.20 -12.32
CA ASN A 24 20.21 -7.21 -11.30
C ASN A 24 19.84 -8.65 -11.67
N ILE A 25 19.23 -8.91 -12.84
CA ILE A 25 18.88 -10.27 -13.25
C ILE A 25 20.10 -11.16 -13.53
N GLY A 26 21.25 -10.57 -13.85
CA GLY A 26 22.48 -11.32 -14.13
C GLY A 26 22.30 -12.32 -15.27
N THR A 27 22.49 -13.62 -14.98
CA THR A 27 22.37 -14.74 -15.94
C THR A 27 21.03 -15.48 -15.83
N LEU A 28 20.06 -14.95 -15.09
CA LEU A 28 18.74 -15.58 -14.96
C LEU A 28 17.98 -15.49 -16.29
N ASP A 29 17.31 -16.57 -16.67
CA ASP A 29 16.43 -16.62 -17.83
C ASP A 29 15.05 -16.05 -17.44
N VAL A 30 14.94 -14.71 -17.45
CA VAL A 30 13.72 -13.98 -17.07
C VAL A 30 13.43 -12.87 -18.07
N LYS A 31 12.16 -12.62 -18.32
CA LYS A 31 11.64 -11.49 -19.08
C LYS A 31 11.02 -10.49 -18.13
N ILE A 32 11.40 -9.22 -18.24
CA ILE A 32 10.81 -8.12 -17.48
C ILE A 32 10.10 -7.21 -18.47
N GLU A 33 8.84 -6.94 -18.22
CA GLU A 33 8.03 -6.07 -19.07
C GLU A 33 6.97 -5.28 -18.28
N ASP A 34 6.61 -4.13 -18.78
CA ASP A 34 5.42 -3.40 -18.37
C ASP A 34 4.25 -3.87 -19.23
N PHE A 35 3.20 -4.38 -18.61
CA PHE A 35 2.03 -4.89 -19.31
C PHE A 35 0.85 -3.91 -19.32
N ASN A 36 1.11 -2.62 -19.02
CA ASN A 36 0.12 -1.53 -19.09
C ASN A 36 -1.17 -1.82 -18.31
N SER A 37 -1.05 -2.29 -17.09
CA SER A 37 -2.19 -2.60 -16.26
C SER A 37 -2.87 -1.35 -15.73
N TRP A 38 -4.19 -1.35 -15.75
CA TRP A 38 -5.03 -0.40 -15.03
C TRP A 38 -5.50 -1.01 -13.73
N VAL A 39 -5.59 -0.21 -12.69
CA VAL A 39 -5.93 -0.67 -11.35
C VAL A 39 -7.23 -0.04 -10.87
N LEU A 40 -8.11 -0.88 -10.35
CA LEU A 40 -9.33 -0.45 -9.68
C LEU A 40 -9.42 -1.15 -8.33
N GLN A 41 -9.77 -0.41 -7.28
CA GLN A 41 -9.92 -0.95 -5.93
C GLN A 41 -11.38 -1.05 -5.53
N ILE A 42 -11.76 -2.17 -4.92
CA ILE A 42 -13.05 -2.37 -4.25
C ILE A 42 -12.75 -2.62 -2.78
N GLN A 43 -13.01 -1.64 -1.94
CA GLN A 43 -12.62 -1.66 -0.52
C GLN A 43 -13.84 -1.56 0.38
N GLY A 44 -13.77 -2.18 1.54
CA GLY A 44 -14.80 -2.13 2.57
C GLY A 44 -15.36 -3.51 2.95
N PRO A 45 -16.20 -3.60 3.98
CA PRO A 45 -16.62 -4.85 4.60
C PRO A 45 -17.45 -5.75 3.65
N THR A 46 -18.12 -5.18 2.67
CA THR A 46 -18.95 -5.90 1.69
C THR A 46 -18.26 -6.16 0.34
N SER A 47 -16.98 -5.82 0.22
CA SER A 47 -16.21 -5.97 -1.03
C SER A 47 -16.21 -7.41 -1.57
N LEU A 48 -16.19 -8.41 -0.66
CA LEU A 48 -16.29 -9.81 -1.03
C LEU A 48 -17.61 -10.14 -1.72
N ASN A 49 -18.72 -9.62 -1.22
CA ASN A 49 -20.05 -9.85 -1.81
C ASN A 49 -20.16 -9.23 -3.20
N VAL A 50 -19.57 -8.06 -3.40
CA VAL A 50 -19.53 -7.43 -4.73
C VAL A 50 -18.75 -8.29 -5.70
N LEU A 51 -17.54 -8.72 -5.31
CA LEU A 51 -16.68 -9.51 -6.18
C LEU A 51 -17.25 -10.89 -6.51
N SER A 52 -17.92 -11.56 -5.57
CA SER A 52 -18.56 -12.85 -5.83
C SER A 52 -19.67 -12.81 -6.88
N LYS A 53 -20.20 -11.62 -7.19
CA LYS A 53 -21.19 -11.42 -8.27
C LYS A 53 -20.56 -11.26 -9.65
N ILE A 54 -19.29 -10.91 -9.74
CA ILE A 54 -18.63 -10.53 -10.98
C ILE A 54 -17.47 -11.45 -11.38
N ALA A 55 -16.92 -12.22 -10.46
CA ALA A 55 -15.79 -13.12 -10.67
C ALA A 55 -16.13 -14.52 -10.18
N ASP A 56 -15.92 -15.51 -11.06
CA ASP A 56 -16.06 -16.93 -10.71
C ASP A 56 -14.77 -17.43 -10.03
N ILE A 57 -14.65 -17.14 -8.76
CA ILE A 57 -13.51 -17.53 -7.92
C ILE A 57 -13.98 -17.84 -6.50
N ASN A 58 -13.36 -18.85 -5.85
CA ASN A 58 -13.60 -19.11 -4.44
C ASN A 58 -12.89 -18.07 -3.57
N LEU A 59 -13.60 -16.98 -3.30
CA LEU A 59 -13.07 -15.85 -2.51
C LEU A 59 -12.98 -16.12 -1.02
N GLU A 60 -13.64 -17.16 -0.48
CA GLU A 60 -13.57 -17.52 0.93
C GLU A 60 -12.17 -18.02 1.33
N GLU A 61 -11.51 -18.72 0.41
CA GLU A 61 -10.14 -19.22 0.60
C GLU A 61 -9.06 -18.18 0.23
N PHE A 62 -9.48 -17.00 -0.24
CA PHE A 62 -8.57 -15.96 -0.69
C PHE A 62 -7.99 -15.21 0.51
N THR A 63 -6.78 -15.56 0.91
CA THR A 63 -6.09 -14.92 2.03
C THR A 63 -5.48 -13.58 1.64
N TYR A 64 -5.08 -12.76 2.61
CA TYR A 64 -4.36 -11.51 2.33
C TYR A 64 -3.13 -11.77 1.46
N TYR A 65 -2.93 -10.90 0.47
CA TYR A 65 -1.88 -10.96 -0.56
C TYR A 65 -1.96 -12.17 -1.50
N SER A 66 -3.02 -12.97 -1.46
CA SER A 66 -3.31 -13.91 -2.54
C SER A 66 -3.71 -13.16 -3.80
N CYS A 67 -3.39 -13.74 -4.94
CA CYS A 67 -3.84 -13.24 -6.23
C CYS A 67 -4.26 -14.40 -7.14
N SER A 68 -5.12 -14.10 -8.09
CA SER A 68 -5.56 -15.06 -9.11
C SER A 68 -5.93 -14.32 -10.39
N LYS A 69 -5.81 -15.03 -11.52
CA LYS A 69 -6.30 -14.57 -12.81
C LYS A 69 -7.76 -14.95 -12.95
N VAL A 70 -8.60 -14.02 -13.38
CA VAL A 70 -10.06 -14.17 -13.51
C VAL A 70 -10.55 -13.52 -14.79
N LYS A 71 -11.76 -13.88 -15.21
CA LYS A 71 -12.47 -13.19 -16.30
C LYS A 71 -13.59 -12.31 -15.75
N ILE A 72 -13.58 -11.04 -16.15
CA ILE A 72 -14.66 -10.08 -15.90
C ILE A 72 -15.04 -9.49 -17.26
N LEU A 73 -16.32 -9.50 -17.62
CA LEU A 73 -16.81 -9.05 -18.94
C LEU A 73 -16.04 -9.72 -20.11
N ASN A 74 -15.70 -11.00 -19.98
CA ASN A 74 -14.89 -11.78 -20.94
C ASN A 74 -13.46 -11.25 -21.18
N LYS A 75 -12.94 -10.41 -20.30
CA LYS A 75 -11.57 -9.92 -20.30
C LYS A 75 -10.80 -10.49 -19.13
N ASP A 76 -9.50 -10.66 -19.31
CA ASP A 76 -8.62 -11.17 -18.26
C ASP A 76 -8.22 -10.05 -17.29
N PHE A 77 -8.34 -10.36 -16.00
CA PHE A 77 -7.90 -9.52 -14.90
C PHE A 77 -7.12 -10.35 -13.87
N TYR A 78 -6.23 -9.71 -13.15
CA TYR A 78 -5.68 -10.26 -11.91
C TYR A 78 -6.43 -9.65 -10.74
N ILE A 79 -6.94 -10.48 -9.85
CA ILE A 79 -7.50 -10.03 -8.57
C ILE A 79 -6.46 -10.27 -7.49
N SER A 80 -6.18 -9.26 -6.68
CA SER A 80 -5.38 -9.38 -5.48
C SER A 80 -6.20 -9.03 -4.25
N ARG A 81 -6.11 -9.83 -3.18
CA ARG A 81 -6.67 -9.45 -1.88
C ARG A 81 -5.72 -8.50 -1.17
N SER A 82 -5.69 -7.31 -1.65
CA SER A 82 -4.87 -6.20 -1.19
C SER A 82 -5.68 -4.90 -1.25
N GLY A 83 -5.08 -3.83 -0.76
CA GLY A 83 -5.69 -2.51 -0.79
C GLY A 83 -4.91 -1.53 0.06
N TRP A 84 -5.23 -0.28 -0.10
CA TRP A 84 -4.51 0.83 0.51
C TRP A 84 -5.34 1.60 1.54
N THR A 85 -6.33 0.93 2.14
CA THR A 85 -7.28 1.53 3.08
C THR A 85 -7.23 0.91 4.48
N GLY A 86 -6.51 -0.21 4.65
CA GLY A 86 -6.56 -1.00 5.88
C GLY A 86 -7.85 -1.80 6.06
N GLU A 87 -8.84 -1.61 5.19
CA GLU A 87 -10.08 -2.37 5.19
C GLU A 87 -9.96 -3.69 4.42
N LYS A 88 -10.95 -4.56 4.59
CA LYS A 88 -11.10 -5.70 3.68
C LYS A 88 -11.32 -5.17 2.27
N GLY A 89 -10.61 -5.72 1.31
CA GLY A 89 -10.76 -5.26 -0.04
C GLY A 89 -9.92 -6.04 -1.03
N PHE A 90 -10.09 -5.63 -2.28
CA PHE A 90 -9.44 -6.25 -3.41
C PHE A 90 -9.03 -5.19 -4.42
N GLU A 91 -7.98 -5.51 -5.14
CA GLU A 91 -7.51 -4.74 -6.28
C GLU A 91 -7.67 -5.58 -7.55
N LEU A 92 -8.23 -4.96 -8.57
CA LEU A 92 -8.38 -5.52 -9.91
C LEU A 92 -7.34 -4.87 -10.80
N TYR A 93 -6.51 -5.69 -11.41
CA TYR A 93 -5.48 -5.28 -12.35
C TYR A 93 -5.84 -5.82 -13.73
N SER A 94 -5.98 -4.96 -14.73
CA SER A 94 -6.22 -5.43 -16.10
C SER A 94 -4.99 -6.16 -16.66
N ASP A 95 -5.23 -7.16 -17.50
CA ASP A 95 -4.19 -7.80 -18.31
C ASP A 95 -4.05 -6.98 -19.61
N GLY A 96 -3.26 -5.91 -19.56
CA GLY A 96 -3.16 -4.92 -20.61
C GLY A 96 -4.31 -3.90 -20.62
N ASP A 97 -4.50 -3.22 -21.74
CA ASP A 97 -5.47 -2.13 -21.96
C ASP A 97 -6.67 -2.54 -22.83
N ASN A 98 -6.80 -3.81 -23.20
CA ASN A 98 -7.85 -4.31 -24.09
C ASN A 98 -9.20 -4.50 -23.37
N PHE A 99 -9.69 -3.45 -22.71
CA PHE A 99 -11.00 -3.41 -22.05
C PHE A 99 -11.57 -1.98 -22.06
N SER A 100 -12.85 -1.83 -21.74
CA SER A 100 -13.47 -0.52 -21.50
C SER A 100 -13.50 -0.22 -20.00
N GLY A 101 -12.79 0.81 -19.57
CA GLY A 101 -12.82 1.26 -18.18
C GLY A 101 -14.19 1.75 -17.74
N GLU A 102 -14.94 2.42 -18.64
CA GLU A 102 -16.32 2.87 -18.40
C GLU A 102 -17.28 1.68 -18.22
N GLU A 103 -17.22 0.70 -19.13
CA GLU A 103 -18.05 -0.51 -19.04
C GLU A 103 -17.76 -1.30 -17.75
N LEU A 104 -16.50 -1.45 -17.36
CA LEU A 104 -16.11 -2.10 -16.11
C LEU A 104 -16.62 -1.34 -14.89
N TRP A 105 -16.48 -0.02 -14.89
CA TRP A 105 -16.95 0.85 -13.81
C TRP A 105 -18.46 0.74 -13.60
N ASP A 106 -19.24 0.86 -14.66
CA ASP A 106 -20.70 0.77 -14.60
C ASP A 106 -21.16 -0.64 -14.17
N TYR A 107 -20.49 -1.67 -14.68
CA TYR A 107 -20.75 -3.05 -14.29
C TYR A 107 -20.52 -3.30 -12.80
N LEU A 108 -19.43 -2.76 -12.26
CA LEU A 108 -19.11 -2.89 -10.83
C LEU A 108 -20.09 -2.13 -9.94
N LEU A 109 -20.46 -0.90 -10.32
CA LEU A 109 -21.45 -0.12 -9.57
C LEU A 109 -22.82 -0.79 -9.55
N GLU A 110 -23.26 -1.36 -10.67
CA GLU A 110 -24.55 -2.09 -10.72
C GLU A 110 -24.47 -3.39 -9.89
N ALA A 111 -23.40 -4.18 -10.01
CA ALA A 111 -23.21 -5.39 -9.22
C ALA A 111 -23.17 -5.12 -7.70
N GLY A 112 -22.58 -3.98 -7.32
CA GLY A 112 -22.43 -3.57 -5.92
C GLY A 112 -23.59 -2.77 -5.33
N LYS A 113 -24.64 -2.52 -6.09
CA LYS A 113 -25.75 -1.63 -5.69
C LYS A 113 -26.47 -2.08 -4.42
N GLU A 114 -26.74 -3.37 -4.29
CA GLU A 114 -27.38 -3.93 -3.09
C GLU A 114 -26.46 -3.86 -1.86
N GLU A 115 -25.15 -3.95 -2.06
CA GLU A 115 -24.10 -3.79 -1.03
C GLU A 115 -23.80 -2.33 -0.74
N LYS A 116 -24.51 -1.40 -1.35
CA LYS A 116 -24.31 0.05 -1.21
C LYS A 116 -22.91 0.50 -1.65
N LEU A 117 -22.37 -0.13 -2.68
CA LEU A 117 -21.11 0.29 -3.30
C LEU A 117 -21.28 1.72 -3.82
N ILE A 118 -20.33 2.58 -3.49
CA ILE A 118 -20.27 3.95 -3.96
C ILE A 118 -18.91 4.25 -4.56
N ALA A 119 -18.89 5.14 -5.53
CA ALA A 119 -17.64 5.69 -6.03
C ALA A 119 -16.95 6.49 -4.92
N SER A 120 -15.64 6.33 -4.82
CA SER A 120 -14.80 7.05 -3.88
C SER A 120 -13.63 7.69 -4.61
N ASP A 121 -12.92 8.58 -3.92
CA ASP A 121 -11.80 9.33 -4.46
C ASP A 121 -10.50 9.06 -3.69
N ILE A 122 -9.40 9.58 -4.23
CA ILE A 122 -8.07 9.43 -3.63
C ILE A 122 -7.96 10.16 -2.28
N ALA A 123 -8.76 11.21 -2.04
CA ALA A 123 -8.74 11.93 -0.77
C ALA A 123 -9.30 11.06 0.36
N SER A 124 -10.41 10.34 0.11
CA SER A 124 -10.97 9.36 1.05
C SER A 124 -9.98 8.23 1.32
N MET A 125 -9.35 7.71 0.27
CA MET A 125 -8.35 6.66 0.38
C MET A 125 -7.14 7.13 1.20
N ASN A 126 -6.69 8.37 1.02
CA ASN A 126 -5.58 8.94 1.79
C ASN A 126 -5.91 9.05 3.29
N ILE A 127 -7.12 9.46 3.66
CA ILE A 127 -7.56 9.45 5.06
C ILE A 127 -7.46 8.02 5.63
N ARG A 128 -8.00 7.03 4.91
CA ARG A 128 -8.03 5.64 5.37
C ARG A 128 -6.64 5.04 5.52
N ARG A 129 -5.70 5.32 4.59
CA ARG A 129 -4.34 4.82 4.71
C ARG A 129 -3.61 5.38 5.94
N ILE A 130 -3.83 6.66 6.26
CA ILE A 130 -3.24 7.30 7.45
C ILE A 130 -3.82 6.67 8.72
N GLU A 131 -5.15 6.46 8.79
CA GLU A 131 -5.80 5.74 9.88
C GLU A 131 -5.20 4.34 10.09
N ALA A 132 -4.89 3.64 9.01
CA ALA A 132 -4.33 2.29 9.02
C ALA A 132 -2.80 2.25 9.22
N GLY A 133 -2.12 3.39 9.17
CA GLY A 133 -0.66 3.47 9.26
C GLY A 133 0.05 2.91 8.02
N ILE A 134 -0.58 2.95 6.85
CA ILE A 134 0.01 2.51 5.59
C ILE A 134 0.86 3.63 5.02
N LEU A 135 2.15 3.36 4.87
CA LEU A 135 3.13 4.31 4.36
C LEU A 135 3.08 4.42 2.84
N ASP A 136 3.39 5.62 2.34
CA ASP A 136 3.48 5.94 0.92
C ASP A 136 4.91 6.32 0.54
N TYR A 137 5.50 5.56 -0.40
CA TYR A 137 6.82 5.86 -0.92
C TYR A 137 6.79 7.12 -1.78
N GLY A 138 7.71 8.04 -1.49
CA GLY A 138 7.78 9.36 -2.13
C GLY A 138 7.04 10.44 -1.35
N THR A 139 6.12 10.07 -0.46
CA THR A 139 5.42 11.00 0.45
C THR A 139 5.96 10.89 1.88
N ASP A 140 5.87 9.69 2.47
CA ASP A 140 6.25 9.48 3.87
C ASP A 140 7.72 9.11 4.03
N PHE A 141 8.32 8.48 3.03
CA PHE A 141 9.72 8.07 3.02
C PHE A 141 10.27 7.96 1.59
N ASP A 142 11.59 7.92 1.48
CA ASP A 142 12.32 7.78 0.23
C ASP A 142 13.48 6.77 0.37
N GLN A 143 14.40 6.75 -0.60
CA GLN A 143 15.57 5.86 -0.63
C GLN A 143 16.59 6.08 0.52
N LYS A 144 16.45 7.13 1.33
CA LYS A 144 17.32 7.38 2.49
C LYS A 144 16.94 6.52 3.68
N PHE A 145 15.75 5.92 3.66
CA PHE A 145 15.24 5.07 4.72
C PHE A 145 15.46 3.60 4.38
N ASP A 146 15.76 2.82 5.38
CA ASP A 146 15.71 1.38 5.27
C ASP A 146 14.51 0.78 6.04
N PRO A 147 14.25 -0.52 5.89
CA PRO A 147 13.12 -1.16 6.55
C PRO A 147 13.10 -1.06 8.08
N PHE A 148 14.25 -0.91 8.73
CA PHE A 148 14.32 -0.73 10.21
C PHE A 148 13.86 0.67 10.61
N ASP A 149 14.27 1.69 9.85
CA ASP A 149 13.83 3.06 10.05
C ASP A 149 12.32 3.21 9.98
N LEU A 150 11.67 2.35 9.17
CA LEU A 150 10.23 2.35 8.89
C LEU A 150 9.41 1.38 9.77
N GLY A 151 10.08 0.55 10.60
CA GLY A 151 9.40 -0.52 11.34
C GLY A 151 8.91 -1.68 10.49
N LEU A 152 9.43 -1.83 9.26
CA LEU A 152 9.01 -2.83 8.28
C LEU A 152 9.85 -4.11 8.29
N GLN A 153 10.78 -4.27 9.24
CA GLN A 153 11.65 -5.45 9.34
C GLN A 153 10.89 -6.78 9.42
N LYS A 154 9.65 -6.77 9.89
CA LYS A 154 8.79 -7.97 9.96
C LYS A 154 8.45 -8.58 8.58
N PHE A 155 8.63 -7.81 7.52
CA PHE A 155 8.41 -8.26 6.15
C PHE A 155 9.68 -8.84 5.50
N ILE A 156 10.82 -8.85 6.21
CA ILE A 156 12.07 -9.38 5.70
C ILE A 156 12.27 -10.80 6.24
N ASN A 157 12.37 -11.76 5.34
CA ASN A 157 12.72 -13.13 5.70
C ASN A 157 14.23 -13.30 5.72
N PHE A 158 14.85 -13.16 6.90
CA PHE A 158 16.29 -13.34 7.09
C PHE A 158 16.74 -14.81 7.01
N ASP A 159 15.83 -15.78 7.12
CA ASP A 159 16.14 -17.22 6.98
C ASP A 159 16.34 -17.62 5.52
N LYS A 160 15.89 -16.80 4.57
CA LYS A 160 16.18 -16.98 3.14
C LYS A 160 17.70 -17.03 2.93
N LYS A 161 18.19 -18.00 2.14
CA LYS A 161 19.64 -18.23 1.94
C LYS A 161 20.36 -16.96 1.53
N ASP A 162 19.82 -16.26 0.54
CA ASP A 162 20.37 -14.99 0.03
C ASP A 162 19.31 -14.12 -0.62
N PHE A 163 19.53 -12.82 -0.63
CA PHE A 163 18.78 -11.81 -1.39
C PHE A 163 19.62 -10.52 -1.46
N ILE A 164 19.36 -9.71 -2.48
CA ILE A 164 20.07 -8.44 -2.69
C ILE A 164 19.86 -7.53 -1.47
N GLY A 165 20.98 -7.10 -0.84
CA GLY A 165 20.94 -6.24 0.36
C GLY A 165 20.94 -7.00 1.69
N LYS A 166 20.85 -8.34 1.73
CA LYS A 166 20.84 -9.12 2.98
C LYS A 166 22.03 -8.79 3.88
N GLU A 167 23.24 -8.81 3.31
CA GLU A 167 24.46 -8.58 4.07
C GLU A 167 24.49 -7.16 4.71
N ALA A 168 24.05 -6.15 3.97
CA ALA A 168 23.96 -4.79 4.46
C ALA A 168 22.95 -4.66 5.62
N LEU A 169 21.77 -5.28 5.48
CA LEU A 169 20.74 -5.27 6.51
C LEU A 169 21.15 -6.03 7.77
N VAL A 170 21.87 -7.16 7.63
CA VAL A 170 22.36 -7.93 8.78
C VAL A 170 23.43 -7.18 9.57
N LYS A 171 24.29 -6.43 8.88
CA LYS A 171 25.37 -5.64 9.50
C LYS A 171 24.90 -4.31 10.09
N LYS A 172 23.72 -3.85 9.72
CA LYS A 172 23.22 -2.56 10.15
C LYS A 172 22.85 -2.55 11.63
N GLU A 173 23.32 -1.55 12.36
CA GLU A 173 22.82 -1.24 13.71
C GLU A 173 21.35 -0.78 13.61
N LYS A 174 20.51 -1.40 14.41
CA LYS A 174 19.08 -1.06 14.47
C LYS A 174 18.92 0.21 15.29
N GLY A 175 18.55 1.28 14.62
CA GLY A 175 18.16 2.55 15.23
C GLY A 175 16.68 2.59 15.63
N PRO A 176 16.21 3.70 16.20
CA PRO A 176 14.79 3.93 16.47
C PRO A 176 14.01 4.05 15.16
N ILE A 177 12.74 3.65 15.18
CA ILE A 177 11.82 3.87 14.07
C ILE A 177 11.61 5.36 13.88
N LYS A 178 11.84 5.85 12.66
CA LYS A 178 11.78 7.28 12.30
C LYS A 178 10.41 7.75 11.83
N ILE A 179 9.52 6.82 11.49
CA ILE A 179 8.15 7.13 11.02
C ILE A 179 7.17 6.72 12.11
N LYS A 180 6.24 7.62 12.44
CA LYS A 180 5.20 7.38 13.45
C LYS A 180 3.84 7.87 12.96
N GLY A 181 2.76 7.19 13.40
CA GLY A 181 1.42 7.74 13.35
C GLY A 181 1.15 8.54 14.62
N ILE A 182 0.51 9.70 14.49
CA ILE A 182 0.08 10.53 15.61
C ILE A 182 -1.38 10.92 15.51
N LYS A 183 -1.99 11.22 16.67
CA LYS A 183 -3.32 11.86 16.78
C LYS A 183 -3.16 13.28 17.26
N CYS A 184 -3.92 14.18 16.66
CA CYS A 184 -3.90 15.61 16.97
C CYS A 184 -5.31 16.08 17.36
N PRO A 185 -5.72 15.95 18.64
CA PRO A 185 -7.04 16.37 19.07
C PRO A 185 -7.31 17.83 18.70
N SER A 186 -8.48 18.08 18.12
CA SER A 186 -8.96 19.43 17.75
C SER A 186 -8.19 20.16 16.63
N VAL A 187 -7.20 19.54 16.01
CA VAL A 187 -6.41 20.12 14.93
C VAL A 187 -6.33 19.15 13.75
N LYS A 188 -6.51 19.65 12.54
CA LYS A 188 -6.20 18.90 11.31
C LYS A 188 -4.74 19.18 10.96
N PRO A 189 -3.83 18.21 11.10
CA PRO A 189 -2.44 18.39 10.67
C PRO A 189 -2.36 18.53 9.14
N VAL A 190 -1.40 19.31 8.68
CA VAL A 190 -1.07 19.45 7.26
C VAL A 190 0.39 19.09 7.01
N VAL A 191 0.71 18.78 5.77
CA VAL A 191 2.08 18.46 5.36
C VAL A 191 3.00 19.62 5.71
N ASP A 192 4.21 19.32 6.17
CA ASP A 192 5.26 20.25 6.63
C ASP A 192 4.99 20.92 7.99
N ASP A 193 3.88 20.63 8.67
CA ASP A 193 3.74 21.04 10.08
C ASP A 193 4.89 20.46 10.90
N GLU A 194 5.50 21.30 11.74
CA GLU A 194 6.60 20.89 12.60
C GLU A 194 6.10 20.19 13.87
N LEU A 195 6.77 19.09 14.22
CA LEU A 195 6.66 18.49 15.54
C LEU A 195 7.67 19.09 16.46
N GLN A 196 7.20 19.57 17.61
CA GLN A 196 8.08 20.14 18.64
C GLN A 196 7.98 19.34 19.95
N SER A 197 9.13 19.12 20.57
CA SER A 197 9.19 18.60 21.94
C SER A 197 8.66 19.64 22.96
N LEU A 198 8.40 19.21 24.18
CA LEU A 198 7.89 20.08 25.22
C LEU A 198 8.80 21.29 25.56
N ASP A 199 10.09 21.18 25.26
CA ASP A 199 11.07 22.27 25.38
C ASP A 199 11.18 23.17 24.14
N GLY A 200 10.29 22.95 23.13
CA GLY A 200 10.19 23.76 21.91
C GLY A 200 11.18 23.41 20.81
N LYS A 201 11.92 22.30 20.95
CA LYS A 201 12.85 21.85 19.90
C LYS A 201 12.09 21.12 18.80
N VAL A 202 12.37 21.44 17.53
CA VAL A 202 11.82 20.72 16.40
C VAL A 202 12.41 19.30 16.34
N ILE A 203 11.55 18.29 16.42
CA ILE A 203 11.88 16.86 16.45
C ILE A 203 11.43 16.10 15.22
N GLY A 204 10.67 16.72 14.33
CA GLY A 204 10.16 16.08 13.11
C GLY A 204 9.18 16.96 12.36
N SER A 205 8.60 16.39 11.32
CA SER A 205 7.55 17.05 10.52
C SER A 205 6.48 16.07 10.05
N VAL A 206 5.32 16.62 9.70
CA VAL A 206 4.19 15.89 9.12
C VAL A 206 4.48 15.59 7.65
N THR A 207 4.40 14.33 7.26
CA THR A 207 4.50 13.89 5.85
C THR A 207 3.15 13.68 5.22
N ALA A 208 2.16 13.25 6.01
CA ALA A 208 0.77 13.15 5.58
C ALA A 208 -0.17 13.47 6.76
N GLY A 209 -1.16 14.31 6.53
CA GLY A 209 -2.10 14.76 7.56
C GLY A 209 -3.53 14.84 7.06
N ALA A 210 -4.47 14.49 7.93
CA ALA A 210 -5.90 14.54 7.64
C ALA A 210 -6.74 14.72 8.90
N TRP A 211 -8.01 15.06 8.71
CA TRP A 211 -9.03 14.86 9.73
C TRP A 211 -9.69 13.51 9.49
N SER A 212 -9.73 12.65 10.50
CA SER A 212 -10.44 11.38 10.46
C SER A 212 -11.88 11.59 10.97
N PRO A 213 -12.90 11.45 10.11
CA PRO A 213 -14.29 11.49 10.57
C PRO A 213 -14.63 10.29 11.46
N PHE A 214 -13.98 9.15 11.26
CA PHE A 214 -14.21 7.94 12.03
C PHE A 214 -13.63 8.02 13.45
N LEU A 215 -12.42 8.58 13.60
CA LEU A 215 -11.76 8.75 14.90
C LEU A 215 -12.11 10.10 15.56
N GLU A 216 -12.81 10.98 14.85
CA GLU A 216 -13.17 12.35 15.29
C GLU A 216 -11.96 13.16 15.76
N THR A 217 -10.81 12.98 15.08
CA THR A 217 -9.55 13.64 15.44
C THR A 217 -8.69 13.90 14.20
N GLY A 218 -7.77 14.84 14.32
CA GLY A 218 -6.67 14.95 13.37
C GLY A 218 -5.74 13.74 13.49
N ILE A 219 -5.24 13.27 12.35
CA ILE A 219 -4.32 12.16 12.25
C ILE A 219 -3.17 12.54 11.31
N ALA A 220 -1.98 12.06 11.58
CA ALA A 220 -0.86 12.25 10.68
C ALA A 220 0.13 11.09 10.70
N ILE A 221 0.84 10.95 9.60
CA ILE A 221 2.11 10.25 9.54
C ILE A 221 3.20 11.32 9.65
N VAL A 222 4.19 11.06 10.49
CA VAL A 222 5.28 12.00 10.78
C VAL A 222 6.63 11.35 10.63
N GLN A 223 7.58 12.11 10.13
CA GLN A 223 8.97 11.76 10.07
C GLN A 223 9.72 12.42 11.24
N LEU A 224 10.43 11.62 12.03
CA LEU A 224 11.21 12.12 13.18
C LEU A 224 12.67 12.36 12.78
N ASN A 225 13.21 13.49 13.18
CA ASN A 225 14.64 13.80 13.10
C ASN A 225 15.35 12.96 14.15
N CYS A 226 16.38 12.21 13.80
CA CYS A 226 17.08 11.21 14.62
C CYS A 226 17.25 11.57 16.09
N HIS A 227 17.10 10.55 16.97
CA HIS A 227 17.43 10.53 18.41
C HIS A 227 16.44 11.14 19.41
N SER A 228 15.16 11.15 19.13
CA SER A 228 14.18 11.39 20.19
C SER A 228 13.92 10.12 21.02
N GLU A 229 14.76 9.82 21.98
CA GLU A 229 14.52 8.78 23.01
C GLU A 229 13.29 9.10 23.89
N ASN A 230 12.67 10.26 23.72
CA ASN A 230 11.62 10.82 24.56
C ASN A 230 10.28 11.11 23.86
N VAL A 231 9.93 10.41 22.80
CA VAL A 231 8.54 10.42 22.35
C VAL A 231 7.81 9.36 23.17
N SER A 232 7.32 9.75 24.35
CA SER A 232 6.39 8.91 25.12
C SER A 232 5.15 8.62 24.27
N GLU A 233 4.70 7.38 24.28
CA GLU A 233 3.40 6.99 23.75
C GLU A 233 2.34 7.88 24.41
N ALA A 234 1.71 8.75 23.63
CA ALA A 234 0.61 9.59 24.04
C ALA A 234 -0.69 9.04 23.44
#